data_a4a2f03f8945fa60b038a63b08e18772
#
_entry.id   a4a2f03f8945fa60b038a63b08e18772
#
_cell.length_a   1.000
_cell.length_b   1.000
_cell.length_c   1.000
_cell.angle_alpha   90.00
_cell.angle_beta   90.00
_cell.angle_gamma   90.00
#
_symmetry.space_group_name_H-M   'P 1'
#
loop_
_entity.id
_entity.type
_entity.pdbx_description
1 polymer ?
#
loop_
_entity_poly.entity_id
_entity_poly.type
_entity_poly.pdbx_seq_one_letter_code
_entity_poly.pdbx_strand_id
1 'polypeptide(L)'
;QNFAQGMNISMVCVDEAHCVSQWGQDFRPGYLDIARFLETLPRRPVVGAFTATATGEVREDIVRLLGLADPVTVVTGFDRPNLYFGVEEPRDKYAAVTRYLAAHTGASGIVYCRKTVEEVCEKLRADGYAATRYHAGLSADERQRNQDAFLYDEARVMVATNAFGMGIDKSNVSFVLHYNMPKNIESYYQEAGRAGRDGQPADCILLYGGKDVVTNRFFIEKDDENDALDEETRRLVREKDEERLRRMTFYCHSGSCLRAYLLRYFGENAPEHCDNCSVCSTQTEKVDVSGEARIIFLFLRDLRYPLGAATVIDALRGSESERVLRHRLERADG
;
A
#
# COMPACT_ATOMS: atom_id res chain seq x y z
N GLN A 1 -14.76 -27.49 -13.47
CA GLN A 1 -14.47 -27.65 -14.91
C GLN A 1 -15.57 -28.45 -15.63
N ASN A 2 -15.95 -29.64 -15.17
CA ASN A 2 -16.94 -30.50 -15.83
C ASN A 2 -18.34 -29.87 -15.97
N PHE A 3 -18.74 -29.00 -15.03
CA PHE A 3 -20.04 -28.32 -15.10
C PHE A 3 -20.09 -27.28 -16.21
N ALA A 4 -18.99 -26.55 -16.43
CA ALA A 4 -18.90 -25.47 -17.43
C ALA A 4 -18.81 -25.99 -18.87
N GLN A 5 -18.34 -27.23 -19.10
CA GLN A 5 -18.21 -27.83 -20.44
C GLN A 5 -19.57 -28.06 -21.14
N GLY A 6 -20.66 -28.18 -20.35
CA GLY A 6 -22.05 -28.32 -20.88
C GLY A 6 -22.77 -26.97 -21.05
N MET A 7 -22.16 -25.84 -20.69
CA MET A 7 -22.80 -24.53 -20.73
C MET A 7 -22.31 -23.69 -21.93
N ASN A 8 -23.23 -22.92 -22.50
CA ASN A 8 -22.86 -21.90 -23.48
C ASN A 8 -22.45 -20.60 -22.77
N ILE A 9 -21.15 -20.47 -22.45
CA ILE A 9 -20.60 -19.31 -21.77
C ILE A 9 -20.33 -18.24 -22.81
N SER A 10 -21.02 -17.12 -22.75
CA SER A 10 -20.86 -16.00 -23.69
C SER A 10 -19.77 -15.03 -23.26
N MET A 11 -19.58 -14.85 -21.96
CA MET A 11 -18.60 -13.92 -21.39
C MET A 11 -18.01 -14.46 -20.07
N VAL A 12 -16.73 -14.20 -19.88
CA VAL A 12 -16.03 -14.41 -18.61
C VAL A 12 -15.43 -13.07 -18.16
N CYS A 13 -15.78 -12.65 -16.96
CA CYS A 13 -15.20 -11.46 -16.33
C CYS A 13 -14.17 -11.89 -15.27
N VAL A 14 -12.94 -11.42 -15.43
CA VAL A 14 -11.85 -11.62 -14.48
C VAL A 14 -11.69 -10.34 -13.67
N ASP A 15 -12.15 -10.35 -12.42
CA ASP A 15 -11.93 -9.25 -11.50
C ASP A 15 -10.56 -9.39 -10.84
N GLU A 16 -10.00 -8.26 -10.35
CA GLU A 16 -8.63 -8.18 -9.80
C GLU A 16 -7.61 -8.87 -10.74
N ALA A 17 -7.73 -8.61 -12.04
CA ALA A 17 -6.92 -9.28 -13.06
C ALA A 17 -5.40 -9.10 -12.87
N HIS A 18 -4.96 -8.09 -12.10
CA HIS A 18 -3.56 -7.92 -11.73
C HIS A 18 -2.97 -9.13 -10.98
N CYS A 19 -3.83 -9.96 -10.34
CA CYS A 19 -3.41 -11.18 -9.66
C CYS A 19 -2.85 -12.26 -10.61
N VAL A 20 -3.04 -12.16 -11.93
CA VAL A 20 -2.46 -13.08 -12.91
C VAL A 20 -0.98 -12.84 -13.12
N SER A 21 -0.51 -11.60 -12.92
CA SER A 21 0.87 -11.20 -13.14
C SER A 21 1.74 -11.48 -11.91
N GLN A 22 2.87 -12.13 -12.10
CA GLN A 22 3.91 -12.28 -11.08
C GLN A 22 4.49 -10.93 -10.65
N TRP A 23 4.32 -9.93 -11.50
CA TRP A 23 4.71 -8.54 -11.27
C TRP A 23 3.58 -7.72 -10.65
N GLY A 24 2.40 -8.33 -10.40
CA GLY A 24 1.29 -7.74 -9.68
C GLY A 24 1.57 -7.69 -8.16
N GLN A 25 0.85 -6.81 -7.48
CA GLN A 25 0.98 -6.62 -6.02
C GLN A 25 0.51 -7.81 -5.17
N ASP A 26 -0.32 -8.68 -5.75
CA ASP A 26 -0.98 -9.80 -5.07
C ASP A 26 -1.08 -10.98 -6.07
N PHE A 27 0.09 -11.49 -6.47
CA PHE A 27 0.16 -12.62 -7.39
C PHE A 27 -0.50 -13.85 -6.77
N ARG A 28 -1.44 -14.45 -7.51
CA ARG A 28 -2.13 -15.67 -7.11
C ARG A 28 -1.98 -16.73 -8.19
N PRO A 29 -1.19 -17.79 -7.95
CA PRO A 29 -0.96 -18.84 -8.94
C PRO A 29 -2.25 -19.42 -9.54
N GLY A 30 -3.35 -19.51 -8.75
CA GLY A 30 -4.65 -19.96 -9.23
C GLY A 30 -5.28 -19.11 -10.33
N TYR A 31 -4.84 -17.85 -10.50
CA TYR A 31 -5.29 -17.02 -11.63
C TYR A 31 -4.72 -17.48 -12.97
N LEU A 32 -3.57 -18.15 -12.99
CA LEU A 32 -3.03 -18.77 -14.21
C LEU A 32 -3.91 -19.92 -14.71
N ASP A 33 -4.69 -20.56 -13.82
CA ASP A 33 -5.63 -21.60 -14.20
C ASP A 33 -6.85 -21.04 -14.94
N ILE A 34 -7.12 -19.73 -14.87
CA ILE A 34 -8.20 -19.09 -15.64
C ILE A 34 -7.90 -19.21 -17.14
N ALA A 35 -6.66 -18.94 -17.55
CA ALA A 35 -6.27 -19.06 -18.96
C ALA A 35 -6.47 -20.52 -19.45
N ARG A 36 -6.00 -21.50 -18.67
CA ARG A 36 -6.19 -22.92 -18.96
C ARG A 36 -7.67 -23.31 -19.01
N PHE A 37 -8.47 -22.78 -18.08
CA PHE A 37 -9.92 -23.01 -18.10
C PHE A 37 -10.55 -22.50 -19.39
N LEU A 38 -10.20 -21.28 -19.84
CA LEU A 38 -10.72 -20.70 -21.09
C LEU A 38 -10.38 -21.56 -22.31
N GLU A 39 -9.23 -22.23 -22.32
CA GLU A 39 -8.82 -23.15 -23.40
C GLU A 39 -9.64 -24.47 -23.40
N THR A 40 -10.20 -24.88 -22.25
CA THR A 40 -11.03 -26.10 -22.18
C THR A 40 -12.46 -25.92 -22.66
N LEU A 41 -12.90 -24.68 -22.88
CA LEU A 41 -14.26 -24.38 -23.31
C LEU A 41 -14.44 -24.71 -24.80
N PRO A 42 -15.60 -25.31 -25.20
CA PRO A 42 -15.88 -25.65 -26.62
C PRO A 42 -15.80 -24.45 -27.57
N ARG A 43 -16.10 -23.28 -27.06
CA ARG A 43 -15.96 -21.99 -27.74
C ARG A 43 -15.41 -20.97 -26.78
N ARG A 44 -14.37 -20.24 -27.19
CA ARG A 44 -13.81 -19.17 -26.38
C ARG A 44 -14.82 -18.03 -26.21
N PRO A 45 -15.19 -17.68 -24.97
CA PRO A 45 -16.10 -16.57 -24.69
C PRO A 45 -15.38 -15.21 -24.88
N VAL A 46 -16.15 -14.13 -24.86
CA VAL A 46 -15.58 -12.79 -24.66
C VAL A 46 -14.96 -12.74 -23.26
N VAL A 47 -13.74 -12.24 -23.15
CA VAL A 47 -13.05 -12.12 -21.86
C VAL A 47 -12.89 -10.64 -21.52
N GLY A 48 -13.46 -10.24 -20.36
CA GLY A 48 -13.23 -8.94 -19.74
C GLY A 48 -12.27 -9.08 -18.57
N ALA A 49 -11.22 -8.29 -18.52
CA ALA A 49 -10.26 -8.24 -17.40
C ALA A 49 -10.34 -6.87 -16.74
N PHE A 50 -10.60 -6.85 -15.44
CA PHE A 50 -10.81 -5.63 -14.66
C PHE A 50 -9.82 -5.56 -13.52
N THR A 51 -9.26 -4.38 -13.26
CA THR A 51 -8.39 -4.12 -12.12
C THR A 51 -8.35 -2.63 -11.81
N ALA A 52 -8.25 -2.27 -10.53
CA ALA A 52 -8.14 -0.90 -10.08
C ALA A 52 -6.68 -0.39 -10.06
N THR A 53 -5.67 -1.28 -10.03
CA THR A 53 -4.28 -0.95 -9.69
C THR A 53 -3.30 -1.70 -10.59
N ALA A 54 -3.29 -1.40 -11.90
CA ALA A 54 -2.33 -2.00 -12.82
C ALA A 54 -1.37 -0.95 -13.39
N THR A 55 -0.08 -1.14 -13.16
CA THR A 55 0.99 -0.42 -13.88
C THR A 55 1.03 -0.85 -15.35
N GLY A 56 1.78 -0.13 -16.19
CA GLY A 56 1.94 -0.50 -17.61
C GLY A 56 2.40 -1.95 -17.79
N GLU A 57 3.42 -2.38 -17.05
CA GLU A 57 3.97 -3.74 -17.07
C GLU A 57 2.90 -4.80 -16.73
N VAL A 58 2.11 -4.54 -15.67
CA VAL A 58 1.04 -5.45 -15.24
C VAL A 58 -0.09 -5.53 -16.26
N ARG A 59 -0.42 -4.43 -16.95
CA ARG A 59 -1.44 -4.43 -18.01
C ARG A 59 -1.02 -5.28 -19.20
N GLU A 60 0.24 -5.19 -19.64
CA GLU A 60 0.78 -6.02 -20.71
C GLU A 60 0.74 -7.50 -20.31
N ASP A 61 1.07 -7.82 -19.08
CA ASP A 61 0.99 -9.18 -18.55
C ASP A 61 -0.44 -9.73 -18.56
N ILE A 62 -1.41 -8.94 -18.12
CA ILE A 62 -2.83 -9.34 -18.14
C ILE A 62 -3.25 -9.73 -19.57
N VAL A 63 -2.92 -8.90 -20.56
CA VAL A 63 -3.23 -9.19 -21.96
C VAL A 63 -2.58 -10.49 -22.41
N ARG A 64 -1.28 -10.65 -22.14
CA ARG A 64 -0.49 -11.80 -22.55
C ARG A 64 -0.93 -13.09 -21.84
N LEU A 65 -1.03 -13.06 -20.51
CA LEU A 65 -1.27 -14.26 -19.69
C LEU A 65 -2.73 -14.77 -19.79
N LEU A 66 -3.71 -13.88 -19.99
CA LEU A 66 -5.09 -14.28 -20.25
C LEU A 66 -5.35 -14.55 -21.75
N GLY A 67 -4.34 -14.38 -22.62
CA GLY A 67 -4.45 -14.60 -24.06
C GLY A 67 -5.50 -13.72 -24.72
N LEU A 68 -5.58 -12.43 -24.37
CA LEU A 68 -6.53 -11.50 -24.95
C LEU A 68 -6.08 -11.10 -26.36
N ALA A 69 -6.87 -11.43 -27.37
CA ALA A 69 -6.58 -11.07 -28.76
C ALA A 69 -7.26 -9.74 -29.10
N ASP A 70 -6.49 -8.79 -29.61
CA ASP A 70 -6.94 -7.43 -29.97
C ASP A 70 -7.85 -6.77 -28.91
N PRO A 71 -7.39 -6.69 -27.62
CA PRO A 71 -8.24 -6.20 -26.57
C PRO A 71 -8.48 -4.69 -26.69
N VAL A 72 -9.71 -4.27 -26.44
CA VAL A 72 -10.02 -2.87 -26.18
C VAL A 72 -9.53 -2.54 -24.78
N THR A 73 -8.52 -1.68 -24.67
CA THR A 73 -7.99 -1.25 -23.37
C THR A 73 -8.54 0.12 -23.02
N VAL A 74 -9.19 0.21 -21.84
CA VAL A 74 -9.73 1.45 -21.29
C VAL A 74 -9.04 1.75 -19.97
N VAL A 75 -8.47 2.93 -19.84
CA VAL A 75 -7.86 3.44 -18.60
C VAL A 75 -8.60 4.71 -18.23
N THR A 76 -9.30 4.71 -17.10
CA THR A 76 -10.14 5.85 -16.67
C THR A 76 -9.38 6.89 -15.85
N GLY A 77 -8.10 6.63 -15.55
CA GLY A 77 -7.26 7.48 -14.73
C GLY A 77 -7.28 7.12 -13.25
N PHE A 78 -6.21 7.56 -12.56
CA PHE A 78 -6.00 7.33 -11.13
C PHE A 78 -6.25 8.59 -10.28
N ASP A 79 -6.51 9.74 -10.89
CA ASP A 79 -6.73 10.95 -10.10
C ASP A 79 -8.08 10.93 -9.39
N ARG A 80 -8.05 11.15 -8.10
CA ARG A 80 -9.19 11.29 -7.21
C ARG A 80 -9.09 12.65 -6.50
N PRO A 81 -9.50 13.76 -7.14
CA PRO A 81 -9.27 15.12 -6.63
C PRO A 81 -9.96 15.39 -5.28
N ASN A 82 -11.00 14.64 -4.95
CA ASN A 82 -11.72 14.75 -3.68
C ASN A 82 -10.99 14.09 -2.50
N LEU A 83 -9.91 13.32 -2.71
CA LEU A 83 -9.16 12.70 -1.63
C LEU A 83 -8.00 13.60 -1.17
N TYR A 84 -7.94 13.90 0.11
CA TYR A 84 -6.74 14.47 0.72
C TYR A 84 -5.75 13.36 1.06
N PHE A 85 -4.49 13.53 0.69
CA PHE A 85 -3.42 12.59 1.05
C PHE A 85 -2.49 13.22 2.09
N GLY A 86 -2.40 12.57 3.26
CA GLY A 86 -1.53 12.99 4.35
C GLY A 86 -0.59 11.89 4.81
N VAL A 87 0.65 12.27 5.15
CA VAL A 87 1.59 11.42 5.87
C VAL A 87 1.98 12.13 7.15
N GLU A 88 1.81 11.44 8.28
CA GLU A 88 2.22 11.91 9.60
C GLU A 88 3.19 10.91 10.23
N GLU A 89 4.14 11.40 11.02
CA GLU A 89 5.06 10.57 11.82
C GLU A 89 4.85 10.85 13.32
N PRO A 90 3.73 10.37 13.90
CA PRO A 90 3.42 10.61 15.30
C PRO A 90 4.26 9.74 16.23
N ARG A 91 4.62 10.28 17.40
CA ARG A 91 5.23 9.49 18.49
C ARG A 91 4.29 8.41 19.02
N ASP A 92 3.00 8.74 19.10
CA ASP A 92 1.91 7.85 19.49
C ASP A 92 0.84 7.82 18.39
N LYS A 93 0.74 6.70 17.69
CA LYS A 93 -0.22 6.50 16.60
C LYS A 93 -1.66 6.44 17.10
N TYR A 94 -1.88 5.88 18.31
CA TYR A 94 -3.22 5.82 18.87
C TYR A 94 -3.76 7.21 19.21
N ALA A 95 -2.92 8.03 19.85
CA ALA A 95 -3.25 9.42 20.12
C ALA A 95 -3.49 10.24 18.81
N ALA A 96 -2.80 9.91 17.72
CA ALA A 96 -3.07 10.54 16.43
C ALA A 96 -4.45 10.14 15.87
N VAL A 97 -4.83 8.86 15.97
CA VAL A 97 -6.16 8.38 15.55
C VAL A 97 -7.26 9.06 16.37
N THR A 98 -7.16 9.07 17.71
CA THR A 98 -8.19 9.68 18.57
C THR A 98 -8.28 11.19 18.37
N ARG A 99 -7.17 11.88 18.15
CA ARG A 99 -7.17 13.31 17.78
C ARG A 99 -7.93 13.55 16.48
N TYR A 100 -7.68 12.72 15.46
CA TYR A 100 -8.40 12.81 14.19
C TYR A 100 -9.90 12.59 14.38
N LEU A 101 -10.30 11.51 15.08
CA LEU A 101 -11.71 11.19 15.31
C LEU A 101 -12.44 12.25 16.13
N ALA A 102 -11.77 12.85 17.11
CA ALA A 102 -12.32 13.95 17.91
C ALA A 102 -12.59 15.24 17.08
N ALA A 103 -11.73 15.50 16.09
CA ALA A 103 -11.91 16.63 15.18
C ALA A 103 -12.99 16.38 14.11
N HIS A 104 -13.31 15.11 13.81
CA HIS A 104 -14.24 14.70 12.75
C HIS A 104 -15.42 13.92 13.33
N THR A 105 -16.12 14.53 14.30
CA THR A 105 -17.25 13.89 14.99
C THR A 105 -18.37 13.53 14.00
N GLY A 106 -18.81 12.26 14.08
CA GLY A 106 -19.86 11.77 13.19
C GLY A 106 -19.39 11.24 11.83
N ALA A 107 -18.11 11.40 11.47
CA ALA A 107 -17.56 10.83 10.26
C ALA A 107 -17.50 9.29 10.34
N SER A 108 -17.73 8.62 9.21
CA SER A 108 -17.59 7.17 9.06
C SER A 108 -16.32 6.85 8.30
N GLY A 109 -15.51 5.88 8.77
CA GLY A 109 -14.27 5.56 8.10
C GLY A 109 -13.57 4.30 8.57
N ILE A 110 -12.41 4.04 7.99
CA ILE A 110 -11.66 2.82 8.17
C ILE A 110 -10.29 3.13 8.76
N VAL A 111 -9.89 2.35 9.78
CA VAL A 111 -8.52 2.36 10.34
C VAL A 111 -7.85 1.03 9.98
N TYR A 112 -6.93 1.07 9.03
CA TYR A 112 -6.18 -0.11 8.63
C TYR A 112 -5.03 -0.39 9.59
N CYS A 113 -5.09 -1.56 10.23
CA CYS A 113 -4.05 -2.08 11.12
C CYS A 113 -3.53 -3.42 10.61
N ARG A 114 -2.29 -3.77 10.91
CA ARG A 114 -1.74 -5.07 10.53
C ARG A 114 -2.03 -6.18 11.54
N LYS A 115 -1.62 -6.00 12.80
CA LYS A 115 -1.76 -7.01 13.87
C LYS A 115 -2.51 -6.50 15.10
N THR A 116 -2.70 -5.20 15.22
CA THR A 116 -3.25 -4.54 16.40
C THR A 116 -4.73 -4.20 16.27
N VAL A 117 -5.46 -4.89 15.36
CA VAL A 117 -6.88 -4.63 15.09
C VAL A 117 -7.71 -4.75 16.37
N GLU A 118 -7.52 -5.84 17.13
CA GLU A 118 -8.25 -6.08 18.37
C GLU A 118 -7.97 -4.98 19.40
N GLU A 119 -6.70 -4.75 19.67
CA GLU A 119 -6.25 -3.76 20.65
C GLU A 119 -6.77 -2.35 20.32
N VAL A 120 -6.63 -1.91 19.08
CA VAL A 120 -7.08 -0.58 18.66
C VAL A 120 -8.59 -0.47 18.72
N CYS A 121 -9.34 -1.50 18.29
CA CYS A 121 -10.79 -1.51 18.35
C CYS A 121 -11.31 -1.45 19.78
N GLU A 122 -10.73 -2.25 20.70
CA GLU A 122 -11.12 -2.26 22.12
C GLU A 122 -10.84 -0.92 22.80
N LYS A 123 -9.68 -0.32 22.55
CA LYS A 123 -9.35 1.02 23.06
C LYS A 123 -10.33 2.08 22.55
N LEU A 124 -10.64 2.07 21.24
CA LEU A 124 -11.62 3.02 20.68
C LEU A 124 -13.00 2.85 21.30
N ARG A 125 -13.45 1.62 21.55
CA ARG A 125 -14.71 1.37 22.24
C ARG A 125 -14.69 1.86 23.68
N ALA A 126 -13.57 1.63 24.40
CA ALA A 126 -13.40 2.11 25.76
C ALA A 126 -13.42 3.65 25.84
N ASP A 127 -12.91 4.33 24.83
CA ASP A 127 -12.95 5.79 24.68
C ASP A 127 -14.29 6.32 24.15
N GLY A 128 -15.31 5.43 23.96
CA GLY A 128 -16.68 5.82 23.58
C GLY A 128 -16.94 5.91 22.10
N TYR A 129 -16.02 5.51 21.22
CA TYR A 129 -16.25 5.50 19.78
C TYR A 129 -17.06 4.27 19.35
N ALA A 130 -18.05 4.46 18.45
CA ALA A 130 -18.78 3.37 17.82
C ALA A 130 -17.88 2.64 16.80
N ALA A 131 -17.02 1.78 17.31
CA ALA A 131 -16.02 1.05 16.52
C ALA A 131 -16.35 -0.44 16.41
N THR A 132 -16.05 -1.04 15.26
CA THR A 132 -16.09 -2.47 15.02
C THR A 132 -14.79 -2.96 14.37
N ARG A 133 -14.63 -4.27 14.20
CA ARG A 133 -13.37 -4.87 13.73
C ARG A 133 -13.58 -5.88 12.61
N TYR A 134 -12.55 -6.04 11.76
CA TYR A 134 -12.57 -7.04 10.71
C TYR A 134 -11.17 -7.56 10.38
N HIS A 135 -10.98 -8.88 10.48
CA HIS A 135 -9.77 -9.59 10.05
C HIS A 135 -10.05 -11.08 9.80
N ALA A 136 -9.15 -11.75 9.13
CA ALA A 136 -9.32 -13.14 8.71
C ALA A 136 -9.45 -14.14 9.88
N GLY A 137 -8.98 -13.79 11.08
CA GLY A 137 -9.09 -14.64 12.28
C GLY A 137 -10.48 -14.68 12.92
N LEU A 138 -11.43 -13.81 12.51
CA LEU A 138 -12.80 -13.82 12.99
C LEU A 138 -13.61 -14.93 12.30
N SER A 139 -14.64 -15.44 12.98
CA SER A 139 -15.62 -16.35 12.38
C SER A 139 -16.37 -15.68 11.22
N ALA A 140 -16.92 -16.47 10.30
CA ALA A 140 -17.69 -15.93 9.17
C ALA A 140 -18.87 -15.07 9.63
N ASP A 141 -19.60 -15.56 10.65
CA ASP A 141 -20.75 -14.86 11.21
C ASP A 141 -20.36 -13.54 11.91
N GLU A 142 -19.23 -13.52 12.60
CA GLU A 142 -18.74 -12.30 13.23
C GLU A 142 -18.28 -11.28 12.19
N ARG A 143 -17.58 -11.74 11.15
CA ARG A 143 -17.19 -10.86 10.02
C ARG A 143 -18.41 -10.24 9.38
N GLN A 144 -19.46 -11.03 9.12
CA GLN A 144 -20.70 -10.53 8.52
C GLN A 144 -21.38 -9.49 9.42
N ARG A 145 -21.59 -9.81 10.72
CA ARG A 145 -22.20 -8.86 11.66
C ARG A 145 -21.43 -7.54 11.77
N ASN A 146 -20.09 -7.62 11.86
CA ASN A 146 -19.26 -6.45 11.99
C ASN A 146 -19.26 -5.60 10.71
N GLN A 147 -19.29 -6.25 9.56
CA GLN A 147 -19.44 -5.60 8.26
C GLN A 147 -20.79 -4.90 8.15
N ASP A 148 -21.88 -5.57 8.51
CA ASP A 148 -23.24 -5.01 8.47
C ASP A 148 -23.35 -3.81 9.42
N ALA A 149 -22.82 -3.91 10.64
CA ALA A 149 -22.79 -2.79 11.58
C ALA A 149 -22.09 -1.55 11.00
N PHE A 150 -21.01 -1.75 10.25
CA PHE A 150 -20.33 -0.64 9.57
C PHE A 150 -21.10 -0.14 8.34
N LEU A 151 -21.67 -1.03 7.53
CA LEU A 151 -22.44 -0.65 6.33
C LEU A 151 -23.69 0.16 6.69
N TYR A 152 -24.37 -0.20 7.78
CA TYR A 152 -25.60 0.46 8.22
C TYR A 152 -25.38 1.58 9.26
N ASP A 153 -24.13 2.05 9.42
CA ASP A 153 -23.75 3.15 10.33
C ASP A 153 -24.04 2.90 11.83
N GLU A 154 -24.25 1.65 12.25
CA GLU A 154 -24.30 1.25 13.66
C GLU A 154 -22.91 1.38 14.30
N ALA A 155 -21.87 1.06 13.55
CA ALA A 155 -20.48 1.36 13.87
C ALA A 155 -19.91 2.33 12.82
N ARG A 156 -19.38 3.46 13.27
CA ARG A 156 -18.83 4.48 12.37
C ARG A 156 -17.36 4.27 12.06
N VAL A 157 -16.63 3.54 12.90
CA VAL A 157 -15.20 3.25 12.71
C VAL A 157 -15.00 1.75 12.52
N MET A 158 -14.52 1.37 11.35
CA MET A 158 -14.06 0.01 11.08
C MET A 158 -12.56 -0.08 11.32
N VAL A 159 -12.12 -0.89 12.29
CA VAL A 159 -10.70 -1.23 12.47
C VAL A 159 -10.44 -2.57 11.80
N ALA A 160 -9.56 -2.60 10.81
CA ALA A 160 -9.44 -3.80 9.98
C ALA A 160 -8.02 -4.08 9.48
N THR A 161 -7.77 -5.33 9.07
CA THR A 161 -6.66 -5.65 8.19
C THR A 161 -7.06 -5.43 6.72
N ASN A 162 -6.10 -5.56 5.80
CA ASN A 162 -6.34 -5.54 4.36
C ASN A 162 -7.36 -6.60 3.87
N ALA A 163 -7.69 -7.60 4.70
CA ALA A 163 -8.77 -8.55 4.40
C ALA A 163 -10.15 -7.88 4.32
N PHE A 164 -10.32 -6.69 4.93
CA PHE A 164 -11.52 -5.89 4.80
C PHE A 164 -11.43 -5.01 3.57
N GLY A 165 -12.28 -5.27 2.62
CA GLY A 165 -12.35 -4.36 1.49
C GLY A 165 -12.78 -4.98 0.18
N MET A 166 -12.43 -6.23 -0.14
CA MET A 166 -12.95 -6.88 -1.35
C MET A 166 -14.48 -6.99 -1.28
N GLY A 167 -15.17 -6.41 -2.26
CA GLY A 167 -16.64 -6.45 -2.34
C GLY A 167 -17.37 -5.49 -1.38
N ILE A 168 -16.70 -4.56 -0.72
CA ILE A 168 -17.35 -3.57 0.14
C ILE A 168 -17.68 -2.33 -0.67
N ASP A 169 -18.98 -2.03 -0.75
CA ASP A 169 -19.51 -0.85 -1.41
C ASP A 169 -20.25 0.05 -0.40
N LYS A 170 -19.45 0.77 0.41
CA LYS A 170 -19.94 1.84 1.28
C LYS A 170 -19.48 3.17 0.69
N SER A 171 -20.41 3.97 0.21
CA SER A 171 -20.12 5.22 -0.50
C SER A 171 -19.65 6.34 0.43
N ASN A 172 -20.20 6.43 1.66
CA ASN A 172 -19.99 7.50 2.62
C ASN A 172 -18.80 7.28 3.57
N VAL A 173 -17.72 6.68 3.10
CA VAL A 173 -16.47 6.58 3.86
C VAL A 173 -15.72 7.91 3.76
N SER A 174 -15.73 8.70 4.84
CA SER A 174 -15.14 10.04 4.87
C SER A 174 -13.64 10.04 5.16
N PHE A 175 -13.09 8.94 5.70
CA PHE A 175 -11.66 8.82 5.95
C PHE A 175 -11.15 7.38 5.88
N VAL A 176 -9.88 7.27 5.51
CA VAL A 176 -9.08 6.04 5.65
C VAL A 176 -7.79 6.42 6.38
N LEU A 177 -7.59 5.86 7.57
CA LEU A 177 -6.36 6.01 8.34
C LEU A 177 -5.54 4.73 8.28
N HIS A 178 -4.30 4.83 7.83
CA HIS A 178 -3.36 3.71 7.87
C HIS A 178 -2.55 3.78 9.17
N TYR A 179 -2.91 2.98 10.16
CA TYR A 179 -2.19 2.85 11.42
C TYR A 179 -0.79 2.26 11.23
N ASN A 180 -0.66 1.38 10.23
CA ASN A 180 0.63 0.84 9.78
C ASN A 180 0.81 1.13 8.29
N MET A 181 2.05 1.37 7.88
CA MET A 181 2.39 1.56 6.48
C MET A 181 2.08 0.29 5.67
N PRO A 182 1.29 0.37 4.59
CA PRO A 182 1.10 -0.73 3.65
C PRO A 182 2.42 -1.22 3.04
N LYS A 183 2.42 -2.43 2.49
CA LYS A 183 3.64 -3.02 1.92
C LYS A 183 4.11 -2.34 0.63
N ASN A 184 3.20 -1.72 -0.13
CA ASN A 184 3.45 -1.07 -1.41
C ASN A 184 2.42 0.02 -1.71
N ILE A 185 2.69 0.81 -2.75
CA ILE A 185 1.83 1.92 -3.21
C ILE A 185 0.49 1.43 -3.72
N GLU A 186 0.45 0.30 -4.41
CA GLU A 186 -0.78 -0.26 -4.98
C GLU A 186 -1.77 -0.63 -3.87
N SER A 187 -1.31 -1.34 -2.82
CA SER A 187 -2.14 -1.66 -1.66
C SER A 187 -2.61 -0.39 -0.95
N TYR A 188 -1.69 0.58 -0.74
CA TYR A 188 -2.05 1.87 -0.17
C TYR A 188 -3.15 2.57 -0.98
N TYR A 189 -2.98 2.67 -2.30
CA TYR A 189 -3.93 3.34 -3.18
C TYR A 189 -5.28 2.63 -3.22
N GLN A 190 -5.30 1.30 -3.26
CA GLN A 190 -6.52 0.50 -3.24
C GLN A 190 -7.29 0.66 -1.92
N GLU A 191 -6.58 0.68 -0.78
CA GLU A 191 -7.17 0.88 0.54
C GLU A 191 -7.66 2.33 0.73
N ALA A 192 -6.85 3.33 0.37
CA ALA A 192 -7.19 4.74 0.41
C ALA A 192 -8.38 5.08 -0.52
N GLY A 193 -8.44 4.43 -1.69
CA GLY A 193 -9.50 4.61 -2.69
C GLY A 193 -10.90 4.20 -2.23
N ARG A 194 -11.04 3.61 -1.05
CA ARG A 194 -12.35 3.33 -0.42
C ARG A 194 -13.01 4.58 0.14
N ALA A 195 -12.22 5.61 0.44
CA ALA A 195 -12.73 6.89 0.86
C ALA A 195 -13.37 7.68 -0.30
N GLY A 196 -14.37 8.48 0.00
CA GLY A 196 -14.98 9.45 -0.89
C GLY A 196 -15.52 8.89 -2.20
N ARG A 197 -16.10 7.69 -2.20
CA ARG A 197 -16.72 7.09 -3.41
C ARG A 197 -17.95 7.85 -3.88
N ASP A 198 -18.56 8.58 -2.98
CA ASP A 198 -19.68 9.50 -3.26
C ASP A 198 -19.24 10.82 -3.89
N GLY A 199 -17.94 11.03 -4.10
CA GLY A 199 -17.35 12.25 -4.63
C GLY A 199 -17.18 13.37 -3.58
N GLN A 200 -17.58 13.14 -2.33
CA GLN A 200 -17.36 14.10 -1.25
C GLN A 200 -15.89 14.14 -0.83
N PRO A 201 -15.41 15.26 -0.27
CA PRO A 201 -14.07 15.34 0.31
C PRO A 201 -13.85 14.23 1.34
N ALA A 202 -12.70 13.58 1.27
CA ALA A 202 -12.34 12.52 2.21
C ALA A 202 -10.84 12.49 2.47
N ASP A 203 -10.45 12.05 3.67
CA ASP A 203 -9.07 12.06 4.14
C ASP A 203 -8.43 10.68 4.05
N CYS A 204 -7.23 10.61 3.47
CA CYS A 204 -6.39 9.42 3.42
C CYS A 204 -5.09 9.73 4.16
N ILE A 205 -5.00 9.36 5.44
CA ILE A 205 -3.85 9.68 6.29
C ILE A 205 -3.08 8.43 6.63
N LEU A 206 -1.78 8.47 6.37
CA LEU A 206 -0.85 7.40 6.71
C LEU A 206 -0.02 7.81 7.93
N LEU A 207 -0.12 7.02 9.01
CA LEU A 207 0.67 7.18 10.21
C LEU A 207 1.96 6.35 10.08
N TYR A 208 3.00 6.99 9.55
CA TYR A 208 4.29 6.35 9.31
C TYR A 208 5.06 6.11 10.61
N GLY A 209 5.88 5.07 10.60
CA GLY A 209 6.89 4.82 11.62
C GLY A 209 7.97 3.88 11.09
N GLY A 210 9.24 4.13 11.39
CA GLY A 210 10.37 3.35 10.87
C GLY A 210 10.29 1.85 11.16
N LYS A 211 9.59 1.45 12.22
CA LYS A 211 9.30 0.03 12.54
C LYS A 211 8.42 -0.64 11.47
N ASP A 212 7.59 0.11 10.75
CA ASP A 212 6.75 -0.45 9.70
C ASP A 212 7.59 -1.01 8.54
N VAL A 213 8.70 -0.33 8.19
CA VAL A 213 9.63 -0.79 7.15
C VAL A 213 10.28 -2.11 7.55
N VAL A 214 10.78 -2.20 8.79
CA VAL A 214 11.38 -3.43 9.32
C VAL A 214 10.39 -4.59 9.32
N THR A 215 9.16 -4.31 9.74
CA THR A 215 8.09 -5.32 9.77
C THR A 215 7.70 -5.77 8.35
N ASN A 216 7.59 -4.84 7.39
CA ASN A 216 7.28 -5.19 6.01
C ASN A 216 8.38 -6.05 5.39
N ARG A 217 9.66 -5.69 5.60
CA ARG A 217 10.80 -6.48 5.12
C ARG A 217 10.80 -7.89 5.70
N PHE A 218 10.57 -8.04 7.00
CA PHE A 218 10.45 -9.35 7.63
C PHE A 218 9.37 -10.24 6.97
N PHE A 219 8.24 -9.65 6.55
CA PHE A 219 7.21 -10.43 5.85
C PHE A 219 7.61 -10.78 4.43
N ILE A 220 8.29 -9.89 3.70
CA ILE A 220 8.82 -10.19 2.37
C ILE A 220 9.80 -11.37 2.45
N GLU A 221 10.69 -11.37 3.44
CA GLU A 221 11.65 -12.47 3.68
C GLU A 221 10.94 -13.79 4.06
N LYS A 222 9.85 -13.70 4.81
CA LYS A 222 9.09 -14.88 5.25
C LYS A 222 8.18 -15.46 4.15
N ASP A 223 7.63 -14.63 3.26
CA ASP A 223 6.84 -15.07 2.12
C ASP A 223 7.68 -15.85 1.09
N ASP A 224 9.02 -15.77 1.18
CA ASP A 224 9.99 -16.56 0.40
C ASP A 224 9.93 -18.09 0.71
N GLU A 225 9.25 -18.50 1.80
CA GLU A 225 9.02 -19.91 2.15
C GLU A 225 7.88 -20.58 1.33
N ASN A 226 7.35 -19.90 0.28
CA ASN A 226 6.29 -20.45 -0.56
C ASN A 226 6.83 -21.53 -1.52
N ASP A 227 6.68 -22.80 -1.18
CA ASP A 227 7.14 -23.97 -1.95
C ASP A 227 6.48 -24.11 -3.34
N ALA A 228 5.49 -23.29 -3.68
CA ALA A 228 4.80 -23.35 -4.98
C ALA A 228 5.58 -22.72 -6.14
N LEU A 229 6.64 -21.95 -5.85
CA LEU A 229 7.47 -21.26 -6.85
C LEU A 229 8.88 -21.84 -6.88
N ASP A 230 9.50 -21.88 -8.06
CA ASP A 230 10.90 -22.19 -8.19
C ASP A 230 11.80 -21.10 -7.58
N GLU A 231 13.06 -21.45 -7.27
CA GLU A 231 13.98 -20.58 -6.54
C GLU A 231 14.29 -19.27 -7.29
N GLU A 232 14.38 -19.32 -8.61
CA GLU A 232 14.66 -18.13 -9.45
C GLU A 232 13.46 -17.17 -9.43
N THR A 233 12.25 -17.69 -9.59
CA THR A 233 11.00 -16.90 -9.53
C THR A 233 10.83 -16.29 -8.14
N ARG A 234 11.08 -17.05 -7.06
CA ARG A 234 11.02 -16.51 -5.68
C ARG A 234 11.98 -15.34 -5.49
N ARG A 235 13.23 -15.47 -5.96
CA ARG A 235 14.21 -14.39 -5.87
C ARG A 235 13.73 -13.12 -6.59
N LEU A 236 13.20 -13.26 -7.81
CA LEU A 236 12.70 -12.14 -8.59
C LEU A 236 11.50 -11.46 -7.93
N VAL A 237 10.55 -12.23 -7.38
CA VAL A 237 9.39 -11.69 -6.64
C VAL A 237 9.87 -10.91 -5.41
N ARG A 238 10.81 -11.46 -4.64
CA ARG A 238 11.38 -10.79 -3.48
C ARG A 238 12.07 -9.47 -3.84
N GLU A 239 12.91 -9.46 -4.89
CA GLU A 239 13.57 -8.24 -5.35
C GLU A 239 12.55 -7.15 -5.75
N LYS A 240 11.47 -7.53 -6.39
CA LYS A 240 10.36 -6.62 -6.76
C LYS A 240 9.60 -6.12 -5.53
N ASP A 241 9.32 -6.96 -4.56
CA ASP A 241 8.63 -6.56 -3.33
C ASP A 241 9.51 -5.65 -2.46
N GLU A 242 10.81 -5.85 -2.41
CA GLU A 242 11.75 -4.93 -1.79
C GLU A 242 11.80 -3.57 -2.51
N GLU A 243 11.74 -3.56 -3.85
CA GLU A 243 11.65 -2.32 -4.62
C GLU A 243 10.35 -1.58 -4.34
N ARG A 244 9.21 -2.28 -4.30
CA ARG A 244 7.90 -1.70 -3.95
C ARG A 244 7.89 -1.12 -2.54
N LEU A 245 8.45 -1.86 -1.56
CA LEU A 245 8.60 -1.37 -0.20
C LEU A 245 9.46 -0.11 -0.14
N ARG A 246 10.52 -0.04 -0.92
CA ARG A 246 11.38 1.15 -1.04
C ARG A 246 10.60 2.33 -1.60
N ARG A 247 9.82 2.14 -2.68
CA ARG A 247 8.98 3.19 -3.27
C ARG A 247 7.92 3.67 -2.28
N MET A 248 7.29 2.77 -1.53
CA MET A 248 6.34 3.13 -0.47
C MET A 248 7.01 3.93 0.66
N THR A 249 8.23 3.56 1.03
CA THR A 249 9.03 4.29 2.02
C THR A 249 9.38 5.69 1.52
N PHE A 250 9.78 5.82 0.25
CA PHE A 250 10.05 7.14 -0.36
C PHE A 250 8.79 8.01 -0.44
N TYR A 251 7.63 7.43 -0.71
CA TYR A 251 6.37 8.15 -0.63
C TYR A 251 6.16 8.76 0.76
N CYS A 252 6.40 8.00 1.82
CA CYS A 252 6.25 8.48 3.20
C CYS A 252 7.20 9.62 3.57
N HIS A 253 8.37 9.70 2.94
CA HIS A 253 9.36 10.75 3.16
C HIS A 253 9.41 11.81 2.05
N SER A 254 8.44 11.78 1.14
CA SER A 254 8.45 12.69 -0.02
C SER A 254 8.30 14.14 0.43
N GLY A 255 9.25 14.97 0.02
CA GLY A 255 9.12 16.43 0.07
C GLY A 255 8.38 17.03 -1.13
N SER A 256 7.90 16.19 -2.05
CA SER A 256 7.14 16.58 -3.23
C SER A 256 5.67 16.22 -3.07
N CYS A 257 4.81 16.78 -3.90
CA CYS A 257 3.37 16.54 -3.89
C CYS A 257 3.03 15.03 -3.85
N LEU A 258 2.33 14.60 -2.79
CA LEU A 258 1.98 13.19 -2.58
C LEU A 258 1.04 12.64 -3.67
N ARG A 259 0.07 13.44 -4.12
CA ARG A 259 -0.81 13.08 -5.23
C ARG A 259 -0.03 12.88 -6.52
N ALA A 260 0.86 13.81 -6.85
CA ALA A 260 1.70 13.70 -8.04
C ALA A 260 2.59 12.45 -8.00
N TYR A 261 3.09 12.09 -6.81
CA TYR A 261 3.86 10.86 -6.62
C TYR A 261 3.03 9.61 -6.99
N LEU A 262 1.80 9.51 -6.48
CA LEU A 262 0.90 8.38 -6.78
C LEU A 262 0.56 8.31 -8.27
N LEU A 263 0.17 9.43 -8.89
CA LEU A 263 -0.19 9.46 -10.30
C LEU A 263 0.99 9.06 -11.20
N ARG A 264 2.18 9.58 -10.94
CA ARG A 264 3.40 9.19 -11.67
C ARG A 264 3.77 7.73 -11.48
N TYR A 265 3.54 7.18 -10.28
CA TYR A 265 3.74 5.76 -10.01
C TYR A 265 2.91 4.87 -10.94
N PHE A 266 1.66 5.23 -11.21
CA PHE A 266 0.76 4.54 -12.13
C PHE A 266 0.94 4.94 -13.61
N GLY A 267 1.92 5.80 -13.91
CA GLY A 267 2.27 6.22 -15.27
C GLY A 267 1.45 7.39 -15.81
N GLU A 268 0.80 8.15 -14.94
CA GLU A 268 0.07 9.36 -15.33
C GLU A 268 0.93 10.63 -15.20
N ASN A 269 0.66 11.57 -16.08
CA ASN A 269 1.19 12.92 -15.95
C ASN A 269 0.47 13.62 -14.78
N ALA A 270 1.24 14.25 -13.90
CA ALA A 270 0.69 14.92 -12.74
C ALA A 270 1.32 16.30 -12.56
N PRO A 271 0.52 17.31 -12.13
CA PRO A 271 1.06 18.60 -11.75
C PRO A 271 2.00 18.44 -10.55
N GLU A 272 2.96 19.36 -10.41
CA GLU A 272 3.90 19.33 -9.28
C GLU A 272 3.24 19.70 -7.94
N HIS A 273 2.06 20.31 -7.98
CA HIS A 273 1.31 20.79 -6.83
C HIS A 273 -0.17 20.51 -6.99
N CYS A 274 -0.83 19.99 -5.93
CA CYS A 274 -2.23 19.59 -6.00
C CYS A 274 -3.16 20.35 -5.04
N ASP A 275 -2.64 21.24 -4.18
CA ASP A 275 -3.36 21.97 -3.12
C ASP A 275 -4.15 21.08 -2.11
N ASN A 276 -4.11 19.76 -2.27
CA ASN A 276 -4.89 18.81 -1.47
C ASN A 276 -4.05 17.61 -1.00
N CYS A 277 -2.86 17.89 -0.39
CA CYS A 277 -2.05 16.89 0.31
C CYS A 277 -1.20 17.55 1.39
N SER A 278 -0.71 16.79 2.37
CA SER A 278 0.04 17.33 3.51
C SER A 278 1.30 18.09 3.12
N VAL A 279 1.93 17.74 2.01
CA VAL A 279 3.12 18.46 1.52
C VAL A 279 2.74 19.80 0.88
N CYS A 280 1.69 19.81 0.06
CA CYS A 280 1.26 21.04 -0.62
C CYS A 280 0.60 22.05 0.32
N SER A 281 -0.10 21.57 1.37
CA SER A 281 -0.75 22.44 2.36
C SER A 281 0.21 22.98 3.43
N THR A 282 1.42 22.40 3.54
CA THR A 282 2.43 22.86 4.50
C THR A 282 3.36 23.84 3.83
N GLN A 283 3.50 25.03 4.41
CA GLN A 283 4.54 25.97 3.99
C GLN A 283 5.90 25.43 4.46
N THR A 284 6.65 24.82 3.57
CA THR A 284 8.02 24.36 3.84
C THR A 284 9.01 25.30 3.18
N GLU A 285 9.98 25.78 3.96
CA GLU A 285 11.12 26.49 3.43
C GLU A 285 12.10 25.46 2.81
N LYS A 286 12.44 25.66 1.54
CA LYS A 286 13.45 24.80 0.88
C LYS A 286 14.82 25.26 1.31
N VAL A 287 15.54 24.42 2.02
CA VAL A 287 16.94 24.65 2.39
C VAL A 287 17.83 23.90 1.41
N ASP A 288 18.83 24.59 0.86
CA ASP A 288 19.85 23.92 0.04
C ASP A 288 20.83 23.17 0.96
N VAL A 289 20.78 21.85 0.86
CA VAL A 289 21.64 20.92 1.60
C VAL A 289 22.67 20.23 0.67
N SER A 290 22.96 20.81 -0.48
CA SER A 290 23.88 20.23 -1.48
C SER A 290 25.28 20.03 -0.93
N GLY A 291 25.74 20.91 -0.04
CA GLY A 291 27.04 20.80 0.64
C GLY A 291 27.11 19.58 1.54
N GLU A 292 26.14 19.42 2.42
CA GLU A 292 26.04 18.30 3.34
C GLU A 292 25.84 16.98 2.59
N ALA A 293 24.98 16.99 1.56
CA ALA A 293 24.76 15.81 0.72
C ALA A 293 26.05 15.36 0.03
N ARG A 294 26.87 16.30 -0.44
CA ARG A 294 28.18 16.01 -1.06
C ARG A 294 29.15 15.37 -0.06
N ILE A 295 29.20 15.88 1.17
CA ILE A 295 30.05 15.32 2.24
C ILE A 295 29.62 13.88 2.55
N ILE A 296 28.30 13.65 2.73
CA ILE A 296 27.76 12.32 2.98
C ILE A 296 28.10 11.37 1.83
N PHE A 297 27.91 11.82 0.59
CA PHE A 297 28.19 11.00 -0.59
C PHE A 297 29.68 10.63 -0.69
N LEU A 298 30.59 11.58 -0.49
CA LEU A 298 32.03 11.34 -0.52
C LEU A 298 32.44 10.36 0.59
N PHE A 299 31.94 10.54 1.80
CA PHE A 299 32.17 9.65 2.91
C PHE A 299 31.70 8.23 2.60
N LEU A 300 30.46 8.06 2.10
CA LEU A 300 29.90 6.74 1.76
C LEU A 300 30.68 6.05 0.62
N ARG A 301 31.14 6.81 -0.38
CA ARG A 301 31.95 6.31 -1.50
C ARG A 301 33.28 5.72 -1.03
N ASP A 302 33.91 6.36 -0.05
CA ASP A 302 35.23 5.99 0.42
C ASP A 302 35.21 4.90 1.51
N LEU A 303 34.00 4.45 1.93
CA LEU A 303 33.84 3.32 2.83
C LEU A 303 34.27 2.02 2.15
N ARG A 304 35.07 1.21 2.86
CA ARG A 304 35.53 -0.11 2.38
C ARG A 304 34.47 -1.19 2.42
N TYR A 305 33.44 -1.00 3.26
CA TYR A 305 32.32 -1.93 3.46
C TYR A 305 31.07 -1.17 3.98
N PRO A 306 29.87 -1.72 3.75
CA PRO A 306 28.65 -1.05 4.19
C PRO A 306 28.58 -0.94 5.71
N LEU A 307 28.18 0.23 6.21
CA LEU A 307 27.95 0.49 7.62
C LEU A 307 26.50 0.83 7.88
N GLY A 308 26.02 0.54 9.08
CA GLY A 308 24.69 0.97 9.52
C GLY A 308 24.58 2.49 9.63
N ALA A 309 23.41 3.05 9.29
CA ALA A 309 23.16 4.50 9.28
C ALA A 309 23.59 5.21 10.58
N ALA A 310 23.34 4.60 11.75
CA ALA A 310 23.74 5.15 13.04
C ALA A 310 25.25 5.34 13.16
N THR A 311 26.06 4.41 12.63
CA THR A 311 27.53 4.50 12.65
C THR A 311 28.01 5.59 11.69
N VAL A 312 27.38 5.72 10.52
CA VAL A 312 27.66 6.78 9.54
C VAL A 312 27.35 8.15 10.14
N ILE A 313 26.20 8.31 10.77
CA ILE A 313 25.78 9.55 11.43
C ILE A 313 26.77 9.92 12.54
N ASP A 314 27.14 8.96 13.40
CA ASP A 314 28.11 9.18 14.48
C ASP A 314 29.46 9.64 13.93
N ALA A 315 29.96 8.97 12.87
CA ALA A 315 31.21 9.33 12.23
C ALA A 315 31.20 10.74 11.63
N LEU A 316 30.16 11.07 10.85
CA LEU A 316 30.01 12.40 10.23
C LEU A 316 29.83 13.52 11.25
N ARG A 317 29.37 13.22 12.45
CA ARG A 317 29.27 14.15 13.59
C ARG A 317 30.58 14.29 14.38
N GLY A 318 31.62 13.54 14.02
CA GLY A 318 32.87 13.52 14.76
C GLY A 318 32.76 12.82 16.12
N SER A 319 31.81 11.90 16.27
CA SER A 319 31.62 11.14 17.52
C SER A 319 32.78 10.16 17.77
N GLU A 320 33.26 10.10 18.99
CA GLU A 320 34.23 9.09 19.44
C GLU A 320 33.53 7.84 20.02
N SER A 321 32.31 7.54 19.56
CA SER A 321 31.58 6.36 20.00
C SER A 321 32.37 5.07 19.72
N GLU A 322 32.18 4.05 20.57
CA GLU A 322 32.84 2.72 20.40
C GLU A 322 32.64 2.14 18.98
N ARG A 323 31.50 2.43 18.37
CA ARG A 323 31.17 2.03 16.98
C ARG A 323 32.08 2.71 15.97
N VAL A 324 32.33 4.02 16.11
CA VAL A 324 33.21 4.79 15.22
C VAL A 324 34.65 4.34 15.36
N LEU A 325 35.15 4.20 16.61
CA LEU A 325 36.49 3.74 16.91
C LEU A 325 36.75 2.32 16.41
N ARG A 326 35.80 1.40 16.57
CA ARG A 326 35.90 0.01 16.07
C ARG A 326 36.13 -0.06 14.56
N HIS A 327 35.53 0.86 13.79
CA HIS A 327 35.66 0.92 12.35
C HIS A 327 36.76 1.87 11.88
N ARG A 328 37.50 2.49 12.79
CA ARG A 328 38.59 3.48 12.53
C ARG A 328 38.16 4.64 11.62
N LEU A 329 36.96 5.15 11.88
CA LEU A 329 36.37 6.23 11.09
C LEU A 329 36.73 7.63 11.60
N GLU A 330 37.45 7.73 12.72
CA GLU A 330 37.91 8.99 13.32
C GLU A 330 38.92 9.75 12.42
N ARG A 331 39.45 9.12 11.39
CA ARG A 331 40.41 9.70 10.43
C ARG A 331 39.84 9.86 9.02
N ALA A 332 38.53 9.73 8.83
CA ALA A 332 37.89 10.06 7.57
C ALA A 332 37.90 11.59 7.43
N ASP A 333 38.96 12.13 6.84
CA ASP A 333 39.03 13.55 6.45
C ASP A 333 37.89 13.83 5.48
N GLY A 334 36.89 14.61 5.93
CA GLY A 334 35.73 15.01 5.16
C GLY A 334 36.00 16.20 4.25
#